data_9b9f0c2c036114d0eaca6833ecd276f5
#
_entry.id   9b9f0c2c036114d0eaca6833ecd276f5
#
_cell.length_a   1.000
_cell.length_b   1.000
_cell.length_c   1.000
_cell.angle_alpha   90.00
_cell.angle_beta   90.00
_cell.angle_gamma   90.00
#
_symmetry.space_group_name_H-M   'P 1'
#
loop_
_entity.id
_entity.type
_entity.pdbx_description
1 polymer ?
#
loop_
_entity_poly.entity_id
_entity_poly.type
_entity_poly.pdbx_seq_one_letter_code
_entity_poly.pdbx_strand_id
1 'polypeptide(L)'
;IRDRDKTMQVFKKRKYPVITVYPLLLDQRKELIVDFFDRYRKRLSEQQLTMILKGSDITDNTMVLMSLLEEIRCFGNFDSLTSFISQMTNLPDINSFFDRLLQRKEQIYNTPLYPSLTSDLLSLIALSKDGLSETELIAISNIPSLYWSQFYCANTAHLMIRDGRVVFAHDMIRQAIEQKYLNSERKVQLRQNIIDYFNREENNNFRKMEELPYQLYHAEKWDELHECISTLGY
;
A
#
# COMPACT_ATOMS: atom_id res chain seq x y z
N ILE A 1 -6.09 9.52 -9.20
CA ILE A 1 -6.50 10.08 -10.49
C ILE A 1 -5.27 10.07 -11.37
N ARG A 2 -5.21 9.16 -12.35
CA ARG A 2 -4.04 8.94 -13.23
C ARG A 2 -3.73 10.12 -14.17
N ASP A 3 -4.58 11.13 -14.26
CA ASP A 3 -4.40 12.31 -15.10
C ASP A 3 -4.65 13.59 -14.30
N ARG A 4 -3.83 13.81 -13.28
CA ARG A 4 -3.91 14.99 -12.39
C ARG A 4 -3.88 16.31 -13.17
N ASP A 5 -3.07 16.39 -14.20
CA ASP A 5 -2.87 17.64 -14.95
C ASP A 5 -4.10 18.01 -15.78
N LYS A 6 -4.72 17.07 -16.48
CA LYS A 6 -5.95 17.32 -17.24
C LYS A 6 -7.13 17.65 -16.33
N THR A 7 -7.28 16.93 -15.22
CA THR A 7 -8.33 17.19 -14.23
C THR A 7 -8.16 18.57 -13.62
N MET A 8 -6.93 18.97 -13.26
CA MET A 8 -6.64 20.29 -12.72
C MET A 8 -6.90 21.40 -13.75
N GLN A 9 -6.61 21.19 -15.03
CA GLN A 9 -6.94 22.15 -16.08
C GLN A 9 -8.47 22.37 -16.22
N VAL A 10 -9.26 21.30 -16.12
CA VAL A 10 -10.73 21.39 -16.13
C VAL A 10 -11.24 22.20 -14.94
N PHE A 11 -10.72 21.95 -13.73
CA PHE A 11 -11.11 22.70 -12.54
C PHE A 11 -10.72 24.17 -12.63
N LYS A 12 -9.51 24.48 -13.12
CA LYS A 12 -9.09 25.89 -13.36
C LYS A 12 -9.99 26.59 -14.38
N LYS A 13 -10.34 25.92 -15.49
CA LYS A 13 -11.28 26.49 -16.49
C LYS A 13 -12.67 26.78 -15.90
N ARG A 14 -13.14 25.94 -14.98
CA ARG A 14 -14.44 26.10 -14.31
C ARG A 14 -14.38 27.04 -13.11
N LYS A 15 -13.23 27.66 -12.82
CA LYS A 15 -13.01 28.58 -11.69
C LYS A 15 -13.43 28.02 -10.32
N TYR A 16 -13.25 26.71 -10.12
CA TYR A 16 -13.46 26.14 -8.79
C TYR A 16 -12.44 26.70 -7.79
N PRO A 17 -12.84 26.94 -6.52
CA PRO A 17 -11.92 27.39 -5.49
C PRO A 17 -10.82 26.34 -5.28
N VAL A 18 -9.57 26.77 -5.25
CA VAL A 18 -8.41 25.92 -5.00
C VAL A 18 -7.88 26.24 -3.61
N ILE A 19 -7.82 25.21 -2.76
CA ILE A 19 -7.18 25.28 -1.45
C ILE A 19 -5.83 24.59 -1.57
N THR A 20 -4.75 25.31 -1.24
CA THR A 20 -3.40 24.73 -1.17
C THR A 20 -3.16 24.20 0.23
N VAL A 21 -2.86 22.90 0.33
CA VAL A 21 -2.46 22.26 1.59
C VAL A 21 -0.93 22.29 1.67
N TYR A 22 -0.41 22.97 2.67
CA TYR A 22 1.03 23.07 2.92
C TYR A 22 1.50 21.93 3.84
N PRO A 23 2.79 21.56 3.80
CA PRO A 23 3.39 20.68 4.80
C PRO A 23 3.18 21.21 6.21
N LEU A 24 3.13 20.30 7.18
CA LEU A 24 3.01 20.67 8.58
C LEU A 24 4.26 21.45 9.06
N LEU A 25 4.03 22.50 9.81
CA LEU A 25 5.09 23.24 10.51
C LEU A 25 5.73 22.36 11.59
N LEU A 26 6.93 22.71 12.03
CA LEU A 26 7.69 21.94 13.02
C LEU A 26 6.88 21.70 14.32
N ASP A 27 6.23 22.75 14.82
CA ASP A 27 5.41 22.67 16.03
C ASP A 27 4.19 21.76 15.83
N GLN A 28 3.55 21.85 14.67
CA GLN A 28 2.42 20.99 14.31
C GLN A 28 2.85 19.52 14.18
N ARG A 29 4.04 19.25 13.63
CA ARG A 29 4.61 17.91 13.57
C ARG A 29 4.90 17.38 14.96
N LYS A 30 5.45 18.21 15.85
CA LYS A 30 5.70 17.85 17.25
C LYS A 30 4.39 17.48 17.97
N GLU A 31 3.38 18.31 17.84
CA GLU A 31 2.05 18.06 18.41
C GLU A 31 1.46 16.75 17.87
N LEU A 32 1.48 16.54 16.55
CA LEU A 32 1.03 15.30 15.90
C LEU A 32 1.72 14.06 16.48
N ILE A 33 3.05 14.10 16.65
CA ILE A 33 3.84 12.98 17.20
C ILE A 33 3.41 12.68 18.63
N VAL A 34 3.30 13.71 19.47
CA VAL A 34 2.91 13.56 20.87
C VAL A 34 1.50 12.97 20.95
N ASP A 35 0.53 13.56 20.26
CA ASP A 35 -0.86 13.10 20.24
C ASP A 35 -1.00 11.67 19.72
N PHE A 36 -0.20 11.32 18.71
CA PHE A 36 -0.19 9.96 18.18
C PHE A 36 0.21 8.94 19.24
N PHE A 37 1.32 9.17 19.96
CA PHE A 37 1.79 8.23 20.97
C PHE A 37 0.96 8.24 22.25
N ASP A 38 0.40 9.37 22.65
CA ASP A 38 -0.48 9.47 23.83
C ASP A 38 -1.75 8.61 23.68
N ARG A 39 -2.30 8.46 22.46
CA ARG A 39 -3.43 7.54 22.16
C ARG A 39 -3.08 6.08 22.51
N TYR A 40 -1.82 5.70 22.40
CA TYR A 40 -1.34 4.35 22.72
C TYR A 40 -0.66 4.26 24.10
N ARG A 41 -0.75 5.31 24.92
CA ARG A 41 -0.10 5.40 26.24
C ARG A 41 1.41 5.13 26.15
N LYS A 42 2.04 5.57 25.07
CA LYS A 42 3.49 5.50 24.81
C LYS A 42 4.07 6.91 24.83
N ARG A 43 5.37 7.00 25.10
CA ARG A 43 6.10 8.27 25.04
C ARG A 43 7.46 8.05 24.40
N LEU A 44 7.89 8.99 23.60
CA LEU A 44 9.25 9.06 23.09
C LEU A 44 10.12 9.87 24.07
N SER A 45 11.41 9.54 24.11
CA SER A 45 12.37 10.41 24.79
C SER A 45 12.56 11.70 23.96
N GLU A 46 13.05 12.78 24.62
CA GLU A 46 13.38 14.05 23.94
C GLU A 46 14.39 13.84 22.79
N GLN A 47 15.33 12.93 22.99
CA GLN A 47 16.29 12.55 21.94
C GLN A 47 15.60 11.92 20.73
N GLN A 48 14.71 10.96 20.93
CA GLN A 48 13.96 10.28 19.88
C GLN A 48 13.04 11.27 19.12
N LEU A 49 12.34 12.13 19.86
CA LEU A 49 11.49 13.17 19.29
C LEU A 49 12.31 14.13 18.42
N THR A 50 13.47 14.57 18.93
CA THR A 50 14.38 15.45 18.20
C THR A 50 14.92 14.78 16.92
N MET A 51 15.24 13.50 16.96
CA MET A 51 15.69 12.74 15.77
C MET A 51 14.60 12.72 14.68
N ILE A 52 13.34 12.50 15.05
CA ILE A 52 12.23 12.50 14.09
C ILE A 52 12.00 13.90 13.50
N LEU A 53 12.04 14.94 14.33
CA LEU A 53 11.78 16.31 13.90
C LEU A 53 12.91 16.94 13.08
N LYS A 54 14.16 16.55 13.36
CA LYS A 54 15.38 17.01 12.65
C LYS A 54 15.89 16.01 11.62
N GLY A 55 15.20 14.90 11.43
CA GLY A 55 15.49 13.92 10.39
C GLY A 55 15.48 14.58 9.01
N SER A 56 15.94 13.86 8.00
CA SER A 56 15.94 14.34 6.62
C SER A 56 14.55 14.85 6.21
N ASP A 57 14.51 15.70 5.18
CA ASP A 57 13.27 16.32 4.64
C ASP A 57 12.14 15.32 4.33
N ILE A 58 12.43 14.02 4.38
CA ILE A 58 11.42 12.97 4.18
C ILE A 58 10.33 12.98 5.25
N THR A 59 10.65 13.35 6.51
CA THR A 59 9.66 13.44 7.61
C THR A 59 8.77 14.68 7.51
N ASP A 60 9.05 15.62 6.61
CA ASP A 60 8.18 16.73 6.27
C ASP A 60 6.94 16.27 5.52
N ASN A 61 7.04 15.13 4.85
CA ASN A 61 5.89 14.47 4.26
C ASN A 61 5.07 13.78 5.35
N THR A 62 3.86 14.27 5.59
CA THR A 62 2.97 13.77 6.66
C THR A 62 2.69 12.27 6.54
N MET A 63 2.60 11.72 5.30
CA MET A 63 2.35 10.31 5.11
C MET A 63 3.57 9.46 5.53
N VAL A 64 4.78 9.90 5.17
CA VAL A 64 6.03 9.25 5.59
C VAL A 64 6.15 9.31 7.10
N LEU A 65 5.88 10.48 7.70
CA LEU A 65 5.87 10.65 9.14
C LEU A 65 4.90 9.67 9.81
N MET A 66 3.65 9.61 9.36
CA MET A 66 2.66 8.67 9.91
C MET A 66 3.09 7.21 9.77
N SER A 67 3.66 6.84 8.62
CA SER A 67 4.21 5.49 8.41
C SER A 67 5.35 5.17 9.38
N LEU A 68 6.23 6.14 9.64
CA LEU A 68 7.31 6.01 10.61
C LEU A 68 6.76 5.85 12.04
N LEU A 69 5.79 6.67 12.43
CA LEU A 69 5.18 6.59 13.76
C LEU A 69 4.51 5.23 14.01
N GLU A 70 3.83 4.66 13.00
CA GLU A 70 3.26 3.32 13.10
C GLU A 70 4.33 2.23 13.26
N GLU A 71 5.44 2.33 12.52
CA GLU A 71 6.55 1.39 12.69
C GLU A 71 7.18 1.49 14.08
N ILE A 72 7.38 2.70 14.60
CA ILE A 72 7.87 2.94 15.96
C ILE A 72 6.89 2.38 16.99
N ARG A 73 5.58 2.58 16.79
CA ARG A 73 4.53 2.07 17.67
C ARG A 73 4.59 0.54 17.79
N CYS A 74 4.79 -0.14 16.67
CA CYS A 74 4.86 -1.60 16.58
C CYS A 74 6.26 -2.18 16.90
N PHE A 75 7.26 -1.33 17.14
CA PHE A 75 8.61 -1.78 17.41
C PHE A 75 8.70 -2.41 18.81
N GLY A 76 9.04 -3.72 18.85
CA GLY A 76 8.97 -4.51 20.07
C GLY A 76 10.21 -4.46 20.96
N ASN A 77 11.34 -3.87 20.50
CA ASN A 77 12.59 -3.87 21.24
C ASN A 77 12.97 -2.44 21.66
N PHE A 78 12.85 -2.16 22.96
CA PHE A 78 13.13 -0.84 23.51
C PHE A 78 14.60 -0.42 23.37
N ASP A 79 15.53 -1.33 23.57
CA ASP A 79 16.98 -1.03 23.59
C ASP A 79 17.49 -0.61 22.21
N SER A 80 16.90 -1.14 21.14
CA SER A 80 17.26 -0.81 19.75
C SER A 80 16.37 0.23 19.11
N LEU A 81 15.35 0.75 19.80
CA LEU A 81 14.39 1.71 19.25
C LEU A 81 15.06 2.99 18.75
N THR A 82 15.97 3.57 19.53
CA THR A 82 16.69 4.80 19.15
C THR A 82 17.54 4.59 17.89
N SER A 83 18.22 3.45 17.79
CA SER A 83 18.97 3.08 16.59
C SER A 83 18.06 2.90 15.37
N PHE A 84 16.90 2.27 15.57
CA PHE A 84 15.90 2.11 14.51
C PHE A 84 15.38 3.47 14.00
N ILE A 85 15.00 4.38 14.91
CA ILE A 85 14.57 5.74 14.54
C ILE A 85 15.66 6.44 13.74
N SER A 86 16.91 6.40 14.23
CA SER A 86 18.04 7.02 13.52
C SER A 86 18.24 6.44 12.11
N GLN A 87 18.14 5.12 11.95
CA GLN A 87 18.23 4.49 10.63
C GLN A 87 17.14 4.94 9.67
N MET A 88 15.90 5.04 10.16
CA MET A 88 14.76 5.43 9.31
C MET A 88 14.74 6.91 8.96
N THR A 89 15.19 7.79 9.86
CA THR A 89 15.18 9.25 9.66
C THR A 89 16.37 9.77 8.85
N ASN A 90 17.45 9.00 8.74
CA ASN A 90 18.64 9.37 7.98
C ASN A 90 18.66 8.81 6.55
N LEU A 91 17.54 8.27 6.06
CA LEU A 91 17.45 7.81 4.67
C LEU A 91 17.48 8.98 3.68
N PRO A 92 18.05 8.79 2.48
CA PRO A 92 18.29 9.89 1.56
C PRO A 92 17.02 10.44 0.90
N ASP A 93 15.98 9.60 0.74
CA ASP A 93 14.75 9.94 0.04
C ASP A 93 13.58 9.05 0.44
N ILE A 94 12.39 9.41 -0.04
CA ILE A 94 11.14 8.71 0.26
C ILE A 94 11.12 7.28 -0.33
N ASN A 95 11.75 7.05 -1.47
CA ASN A 95 11.79 5.71 -2.08
C ASN A 95 12.63 4.76 -1.21
N SER A 96 13.78 5.24 -0.72
CA SER A 96 14.63 4.50 0.22
C SER A 96 13.90 4.20 1.54
N PHE A 97 13.06 5.13 2.01
CA PHE A 97 12.22 4.91 3.19
C PHE A 97 11.23 3.76 2.96
N PHE A 98 10.47 3.79 1.85
CA PHE A 98 9.52 2.72 1.55
C PHE A 98 10.21 1.40 1.25
N ASP A 99 11.36 1.41 0.57
CA ASP A 99 12.13 0.18 0.36
C ASP A 99 12.54 -0.45 1.69
N ARG A 100 13.06 0.35 2.62
CA ARG A 100 13.42 -0.13 3.95
C ARG A 100 12.22 -0.63 4.76
N LEU A 101 11.10 0.08 4.68
CA LEU A 101 9.84 -0.32 5.30
C LEU A 101 9.37 -1.68 4.76
N LEU A 102 9.35 -1.87 3.45
CA LEU A 102 8.95 -3.12 2.81
C LEU A 102 9.89 -4.27 3.16
N GLN A 103 11.22 -4.06 3.15
CA GLN A 103 12.21 -5.06 3.61
C GLN A 103 11.92 -5.51 5.04
N ARG A 104 11.59 -4.57 5.92
CA ARG A 104 11.22 -4.90 7.29
C ARG A 104 9.94 -5.74 7.37
N LYS A 105 8.92 -5.42 6.57
CA LYS A 105 7.69 -6.22 6.48
C LYS A 105 7.99 -7.65 6.00
N GLU A 106 8.87 -7.81 5.01
CA GLU A 106 9.34 -9.13 4.57
C GLU A 106 10.00 -9.91 5.71
N GLN A 107 10.89 -9.28 6.48
CA GLN A 107 11.58 -9.92 7.61
C GLN A 107 10.63 -10.37 8.72
N ILE A 108 9.53 -9.67 8.92
CA ILE A 108 8.56 -9.95 9.99
C ILE A 108 7.51 -10.98 9.55
N TYR A 109 7.00 -10.88 8.33
CA TYR A 109 5.82 -11.64 7.90
C TYR A 109 6.13 -12.80 6.95
N ASN A 110 7.23 -12.76 6.22
CA ASN A 110 7.62 -13.91 5.40
C ASN A 110 8.05 -15.08 6.30
N THR A 111 7.64 -16.27 5.93
CA THR A 111 7.96 -17.50 6.65
C THR A 111 8.64 -18.50 5.73
N PRO A 112 9.29 -19.55 6.24
CA PRO A 112 9.85 -20.61 5.39
C PRO A 112 8.82 -21.28 4.48
N LEU A 113 7.55 -21.34 4.90
CA LEU A 113 6.45 -21.89 4.10
C LEU A 113 5.92 -20.89 3.06
N TYR A 114 6.00 -19.60 3.34
CA TYR A 114 5.53 -18.50 2.50
C TYR A 114 6.60 -17.42 2.38
N PRO A 115 7.70 -17.69 1.66
CA PRO A 115 8.85 -16.79 1.62
C PRO A 115 8.59 -15.48 0.87
N SER A 116 7.54 -15.42 0.07
CA SER A 116 7.14 -14.25 -0.70
C SER A 116 5.80 -13.64 -0.24
N LEU A 117 5.31 -14.00 0.95
CA LEU A 117 4.00 -13.59 1.46
C LEU A 117 3.75 -12.09 1.31
N THR A 118 4.66 -11.27 1.83
CA THR A 118 4.55 -9.81 1.79
C THR A 118 4.47 -9.29 0.36
N SER A 119 5.39 -9.72 -0.49
CA SER A 119 5.45 -9.27 -1.88
C SER A 119 4.28 -9.77 -2.71
N ASP A 120 3.77 -10.98 -2.47
CA ASP A 120 2.62 -11.53 -3.19
C ASP A 120 1.34 -10.78 -2.87
N LEU A 121 1.03 -10.62 -1.57
CA LEU A 121 -0.17 -9.92 -1.13
C LEU A 121 -0.20 -8.47 -1.62
N LEU A 122 0.88 -7.74 -1.42
CA LEU A 122 0.96 -6.34 -1.83
C LEU A 122 0.92 -6.17 -3.36
N SER A 123 1.56 -7.07 -4.09
CA SER A 123 1.56 -7.04 -5.56
C SER A 123 0.19 -7.35 -6.15
N LEU A 124 -0.57 -8.31 -5.59
CA LEU A 124 -1.93 -8.61 -6.02
C LEU A 124 -2.85 -7.40 -5.83
N ILE A 125 -2.78 -6.73 -4.65
CA ILE A 125 -3.53 -5.51 -4.40
C ILE A 125 -3.13 -4.40 -5.39
N ALA A 126 -1.83 -4.27 -5.71
CA ALA A 126 -1.34 -3.25 -6.64
C ALA A 126 -1.80 -3.49 -8.09
N LEU A 127 -1.90 -4.75 -8.51
CA LEU A 127 -2.31 -5.14 -9.87
C LEU A 127 -3.82 -5.11 -10.08
N SER A 128 -4.61 -5.19 -9.00
CA SER A 128 -6.07 -5.15 -9.10
C SER A 128 -6.57 -3.78 -9.56
N LYS A 129 -7.75 -3.76 -10.19
CA LYS A 129 -8.40 -2.53 -10.66
C LYS A 129 -8.76 -1.60 -9.50
N ASP A 130 -9.55 -2.10 -8.57
CA ASP A 130 -10.10 -1.34 -7.44
C ASP A 130 -9.95 -2.09 -6.10
N GLY A 131 -8.88 -2.89 -5.95
CA GLY A 131 -8.64 -3.73 -4.80
C GLY A 131 -9.23 -5.13 -4.95
N LEU A 132 -8.85 -6.00 -4.01
CA LEU A 132 -9.34 -7.38 -3.89
C LEU A 132 -9.98 -7.58 -2.51
N SER A 133 -11.03 -8.40 -2.44
CA SER A 133 -11.59 -8.81 -1.15
C SER A 133 -10.63 -9.75 -0.42
N GLU A 134 -10.82 -9.92 0.88
CA GLU A 134 -10.04 -10.87 1.68
C GLU A 134 -10.11 -12.28 1.09
N THR A 135 -11.32 -12.72 0.71
CA THR A 135 -11.53 -14.05 0.11
C THR A 135 -10.82 -14.20 -1.23
N GLU A 136 -10.85 -13.19 -2.08
CA GLU A 136 -10.11 -13.15 -3.36
C GLU A 136 -8.60 -13.21 -3.11
N LEU A 137 -8.07 -12.40 -2.19
CA LEU A 137 -6.64 -12.38 -1.85
C LEU A 137 -6.14 -13.73 -1.35
N ILE A 138 -6.86 -14.35 -0.43
CA ILE A 138 -6.52 -15.67 0.12
C ILE A 138 -6.54 -16.74 -0.97
N ALA A 139 -7.58 -16.74 -1.81
CA ALA A 139 -7.73 -17.74 -2.86
C ALA A 139 -6.69 -17.60 -3.99
N ILE A 140 -6.37 -16.36 -4.40
CA ILE A 140 -5.39 -16.10 -5.46
C ILE A 140 -3.96 -16.34 -4.98
N SER A 141 -3.64 -15.90 -3.75
CA SER A 141 -2.30 -16.06 -3.18
C SER A 141 -2.02 -17.44 -2.63
N ASN A 142 -3.07 -18.24 -2.40
CA ASN A 142 -2.99 -19.52 -1.70
C ASN A 142 -2.35 -19.44 -0.30
N ILE A 143 -2.54 -18.30 0.38
CA ILE A 143 -2.03 -18.03 1.72
C ILE A 143 -3.16 -18.28 2.72
N PRO A 144 -2.96 -19.07 3.81
CA PRO A 144 -3.98 -19.28 4.81
C PRO A 144 -4.45 -17.97 5.47
N SER A 145 -5.73 -17.89 5.81
CA SER A 145 -6.37 -16.71 6.42
C SER A 145 -5.65 -16.20 7.68
N LEU A 146 -5.04 -17.10 8.44
CA LEU A 146 -4.28 -16.72 9.64
C LEU A 146 -3.11 -15.77 9.31
N TYR A 147 -2.34 -16.08 8.27
CA TYR A 147 -1.20 -15.22 7.86
C TYR A 147 -1.69 -13.89 7.26
N TRP A 148 -2.79 -13.95 6.49
CA TRP A 148 -3.44 -12.74 5.98
C TRP A 148 -3.90 -11.83 7.12
N SER A 149 -4.63 -12.35 8.11
CA SER A 149 -5.16 -11.56 9.22
C SER A 149 -4.05 -10.88 10.02
N GLN A 150 -2.96 -11.60 10.31
CA GLN A 150 -1.80 -11.03 10.99
C GLN A 150 -1.15 -9.92 10.16
N PHE A 151 -0.98 -10.15 8.87
CA PHE A 151 -0.41 -9.18 7.94
C PHE A 151 -1.29 -7.92 7.85
N TYR A 152 -2.61 -8.10 7.65
CA TYR A 152 -3.56 -6.99 7.52
C TYR A 152 -3.61 -6.14 8.80
N CYS A 153 -3.78 -6.74 9.97
CA CYS A 153 -3.85 -6.03 11.24
C CYS A 153 -2.62 -5.15 11.52
N ALA A 154 -1.46 -5.59 11.08
CA ALA A 154 -0.23 -4.84 11.26
C ALA A 154 0.03 -3.80 10.15
N ASN A 155 -0.77 -3.78 9.08
CA ASN A 155 -0.61 -2.88 7.94
C ASN A 155 -1.82 -1.93 7.74
N THR A 156 -2.66 -1.74 8.75
CA THR A 156 -3.85 -0.86 8.69
C THR A 156 -3.52 0.61 8.44
N ALA A 157 -2.29 1.04 8.69
CA ALA A 157 -1.82 2.36 8.29
C ALA A 157 -1.62 2.52 6.77
N HIS A 158 -1.41 1.41 6.07
CA HIS A 158 -1.08 1.37 4.65
C HIS A 158 -2.16 0.75 3.79
N LEU A 159 -2.99 -0.10 4.40
CA LEU A 159 -4.10 -0.80 3.76
C LEU A 159 -5.42 -0.38 4.41
N MET A 160 -6.43 -0.19 3.60
CA MET A 160 -7.78 0.11 4.08
C MET A 160 -8.81 -0.74 3.33
N ILE A 161 -9.98 -0.93 3.94
CA ILE A 161 -11.11 -1.56 3.27
C ILE A 161 -12.02 -0.47 2.71
N ARG A 162 -12.28 -0.54 1.42
CA ARG A 162 -13.25 0.30 0.72
C ARG A 162 -14.15 -0.60 -0.12
N ASP A 163 -15.44 -0.50 0.10
CA ASP A 163 -16.47 -1.33 -0.58
C ASP A 163 -16.18 -2.84 -0.49
N GLY A 164 -15.71 -3.29 0.69
CA GLY A 164 -15.36 -4.69 0.95
C GLY A 164 -14.05 -5.17 0.32
N ARG A 165 -13.26 -4.27 -0.27
CA ARG A 165 -11.99 -4.56 -0.94
C ARG A 165 -10.82 -3.90 -0.23
N VAL A 166 -9.74 -4.61 -0.15
CA VAL A 166 -8.47 -4.11 0.38
C VAL A 166 -7.80 -3.27 -0.69
N VAL A 167 -7.52 -2.02 -0.35
CA VAL A 167 -6.84 -1.05 -1.21
C VAL A 167 -5.71 -0.36 -0.44
N PHE A 168 -4.78 0.26 -1.15
CA PHE A 168 -3.79 1.10 -0.50
C PHE A 168 -4.43 2.41 -0.01
N ALA A 169 -4.07 2.81 1.20
CA ALA A 169 -4.48 4.09 1.76
C ALA A 169 -3.89 5.28 0.97
N HIS A 170 -2.73 5.09 0.32
CA HIS A 170 -2.01 6.13 -0.41
C HIS A 170 -1.30 5.60 -1.66
N ASP A 171 -1.35 6.38 -2.74
CA ASP A 171 -0.70 6.03 -4.02
C ASP A 171 0.82 5.86 -3.92
N MET A 172 1.48 6.58 -3.01
CA MET A 172 2.94 6.48 -2.84
C MET A 172 3.39 5.08 -2.43
N ILE A 173 2.61 4.41 -1.57
CA ILE A 173 2.89 3.01 -1.18
C ILE A 173 2.69 2.08 -2.37
N ARG A 174 1.61 2.28 -3.14
CA ARG A 174 1.39 1.52 -4.38
C ARG A 174 2.59 1.65 -5.32
N GLN A 175 3.07 2.88 -5.57
CA GLN A 175 4.21 3.13 -6.44
C GLN A 175 5.49 2.45 -5.94
N ALA A 176 5.78 2.52 -4.64
CA ALA A 176 6.93 1.84 -4.04
C ALA A 176 6.86 0.31 -4.22
N ILE A 177 5.68 -0.28 -4.05
CA ILE A 177 5.43 -1.71 -4.26
C ILE A 177 5.60 -2.09 -5.73
N GLU A 178 5.02 -1.31 -6.64
CA GLU A 178 5.16 -1.53 -8.08
C GLU A 178 6.64 -1.48 -8.50
N GLN A 179 7.37 -0.51 -8.00
CA GLN A 179 8.80 -0.35 -8.30
C GLN A 179 9.65 -1.49 -7.73
N LYS A 180 9.37 -1.94 -6.49
CA LYS A 180 10.17 -2.96 -5.82
C LYS A 180 9.87 -4.37 -6.30
N TYR A 181 8.60 -4.72 -6.49
CA TYR A 181 8.17 -6.11 -6.66
C TYR A 181 7.67 -6.46 -8.06
N LEU A 182 7.22 -5.46 -8.84
CA LEU A 182 6.54 -5.71 -10.10
C LEU A 182 7.43 -5.47 -11.32
N ASN A 183 8.44 -6.33 -11.51
CA ASN A 183 9.11 -6.44 -12.80
C ASN A 183 8.15 -7.04 -13.86
N SER A 184 8.57 -7.02 -15.13
CA SER A 184 7.71 -7.45 -16.26
C SER A 184 7.25 -8.90 -16.11
N GLU A 185 8.14 -9.81 -15.74
CA GLU A 185 7.84 -11.23 -15.60
C GLU A 185 6.84 -11.49 -14.47
N ARG A 186 7.08 -10.90 -13.29
CA ARG A 186 6.20 -11.05 -12.15
C ARG A 186 4.82 -10.44 -12.37
N LYS A 187 4.74 -9.32 -13.08
CA LYS A 187 3.45 -8.74 -13.49
C LYS A 187 2.62 -9.71 -14.31
N VAL A 188 3.25 -10.36 -15.31
CA VAL A 188 2.57 -11.34 -16.16
C VAL A 188 2.07 -12.52 -15.32
N GLN A 189 2.93 -13.09 -14.48
CA GLN A 189 2.57 -14.22 -13.64
C GLN A 189 1.40 -13.90 -12.68
N LEU A 190 1.50 -12.81 -11.93
CA LEU A 190 0.45 -12.47 -10.96
C LEU A 190 -0.86 -12.04 -11.61
N ARG A 191 -0.80 -11.37 -12.79
CA ARG A 191 -2.01 -11.10 -13.57
C ARG A 191 -2.67 -12.40 -14.03
N GLN A 192 -1.88 -13.38 -14.48
CA GLN A 192 -2.42 -14.67 -14.87
C GLN A 192 -3.14 -15.34 -13.69
N ASN A 193 -2.57 -15.30 -12.50
CA ASN A 193 -3.23 -15.86 -11.29
C ASN A 193 -4.59 -15.18 -11.01
N ILE A 194 -4.68 -13.86 -11.20
CA ILE A 194 -5.95 -13.13 -11.06
C ILE A 194 -6.94 -13.55 -12.15
N ILE A 195 -6.49 -13.65 -13.41
CA ILE A 195 -7.30 -14.09 -14.55
C ILE A 195 -7.85 -15.50 -14.29
N ASP A 196 -6.98 -16.44 -13.89
CA ASP A 196 -7.35 -17.82 -13.63
C ASP A 196 -8.38 -17.94 -12.48
N TYR A 197 -8.25 -17.12 -11.46
CA TYR A 197 -9.23 -17.06 -10.37
C TYR A 197 -10.59 -16.60 -10.87
N PHE A 198 -10.68 -15.49 -11.60
CA PHE A 198 -11.97 -14.97 -12.08
C PHE A 198 -12.55 -15.76 -13.26
N ASN A 199 -11.77 -16.59 -13.93
CA ASN A 199 -12.28 -17.48 -15.00
C ASN A 199 -12.96 -18.74 -14.46
N ARG A 200 -12.83 -19.07 -13.18
CA ARG A 200 -13.54 -20.22 -12.60
C ARG A 200 -15.05 -19.98 -12.63
N GLU A 201 -15.82 -21.03 -12.92
CA GLU A 201 -17.29 -20.94 -13.00
C GLU A 201 -17.94 -20.46 -11.70
N GLU A 202 -17.41 -20.90 -10.55
CA GLU A 202 -17.85 -20.50 -9.22
C GLU A 202 -17.74 -18.98 -8.94
N ASN A 203 -16.89 -18.28 -9.69
CA ASN A 203 -16.67 -16.84 -9.55
C ASN A 203 -17.47 -16.00 -10.56
N ASN A 204 -18.48 -16.57 -11.20
CA ASN A 204 -19.33 -15.86 -12.17
C ASN A 204 -20.29 -14.89 -11.48
N ASN A 205 -19.79 -13.73 -11.10
CA ASN A 205 -20.49 -12.69 -10.36
C ASN A 205 -20.11 -11.29 -10.87
N PHE A 206 -20.70 -10.26 -10.27
CA PHE A 206 -20.42 -8.87 -10.61
C PHE A 206 -18.93 -8.50 -10.52
N ARG A 207 -18.19 -9.13 -9.61
CA ARG A 207 -16.74 -8.92 -9.47
C ARG A 207 -15.96 -9.38 -10.69
N LYS A 208 -16.36 -10.50 -11.29
CA LYS A 208 -15.75 -10.98 -12.55
C LYS A 208 -15.92 -9.94 -13.65
N MET A 209 -17.11 -9.34 -13.77
CA MET A 209 -17.39 -8.30 -14.76
C MET A 209 -16.51 -7.05 -14.60
N GLU A 210 -16.14 -6.71 -13.37
CA GLU A 210 -15.28 -5.55 -13.10
C GLU A 210 -13.79 -5.85 -13.31
N GLU A 211 -13.30 -6.97 -12.78
CA GLU A 211 -11.88 -7.25 -12.66
C GLU A 211 -11.31 -7.98 -13.89
N LEU A 212 -12.01 -9.01 -14.39
CA LEU A 212 -11.48 -9.84 -15.48
C LEU A 212 -11.18 -9.06 -16.77
N PRO A 213 -12.09 -8.20 -17.30
CA PRO A 213 -11.77 -7.40 -18.49
C PRO A 213 -10.58 -6.47 -18.29
N TYR A 214 -10.43 -5.91 -17.08
CA TYR A 214 -9.30 -5.06 -16.76
C TYR A 214 -7.98 -5.85 -16.79
N GLN A 215 -7.95 -7.05 -16.23
CA GLN A 215 -6.77 -7.90 -16.22
C GLN A 215 -6.41 -8.40 -17.63
N LEU A 216 -7.39 -8.84 -18.42
CA LEU A 216 -7.20 -9.27 -19.81
C LEU A 216 -6.66 -8.14 -20.68
N TYR A 217 -7.22 -6.92 -20.54
CA TYR A 217 -6.71 -5.74 -21.24
C TYR A 217 -5.23 -5.47 -20.94
N HIS A 218 -4.86 -5.51 -19.66
CA HIS A 218 -3.48 -5.25 -19.23
C HIS A 218 -2.52 -6.43 -19.46
N ALA A 219 -3.05 -7.62 -19.73
CA ALA A 219 -2.28 -8.79 -20.17
C ALA A 219 -2.16 -8.87 -21.71
N GLU A 220 -2.76 -7.92 -22.44
CA GLU A 220 -2.83 -7.87 -23.90
C GLU A 220 -3.48 -9.13 -24.53
N LYS A 221 -4.39 -9.78 -23.78
CA LYS A 221 -5.13 -10.97 -24.19
C LYS A 221 -6.42 -10.60 -24.91
N TRP A 222 -6.29 -10.11 -26.12
CA TRP A 222 -7.38 -9.46 -26.87
C TRP A 222 -8.51 -10.42 -27.23
N ASP A 223 -8.20 -11.66 -27.62
CA ASP A 223 -9.20 -12.66 -27.98
C ASP A 223 -10.04 -13.08 -26.77
N GLU A 224 -9.39 -13.36 -25.63
CA GLU A 224 -10.07 -13.67 -24.36
C GLU A 224 -10.90 -12.48 -23.87
N LEU A 225 -10.41 -11.25 -24.05
CA LEU A 225 -11.14 -10.02 -23.68
C LEU A 225 -12.40 -9.88 -24.54
N HIS A 226 -12.32 -10.09 -25.84
CA HIS A 226 -13.46 -10.02 -26.75
C HIS A 226 -14.53 -11.06 -26.36
N GLU A 227 -14.13 -12.30 -26.12
CA GLU A 227 -15.02 -13.36 -25.66
C GLU A 227 -15.68 -13.01 -24.33
N CYS A 228 -14.88 -12.54 -23.35
CA CYS A 228 -15.35 -12.12 -22.03
C CYS A 228 -16.43 -11.04 -22.13
N ILE A 229 -16.23 -9.99 -22.92
CA ILE A 229 -17.20 -8.90 -23.08
C ILE A 229 -18.45 -9.39 -23.80
N SER A 230 -18.30 -10.24 -24.83
CA SER A 230 -19.44 -10.77 -25.62
C SER A 230 -20.35 -11.68 -24.78
N THR A 231 -19.79 -12.44 -23.85
CA THR A 231 -20.54 -13.36 -22.96
C THR A 231 -21.17 -12.68 -21.76
N LEU A 232 -20.62 -11.56 -21.29
CA LEU A 232 -21.11 -10.82 -20.13
C LEU A 232 -22.37 -9.98 -20.42
N GLY A 233 -22.84 -9.91 -21.67
CA GLY A 233 -24.12 -9.30 -22.03
C GLY A 233 -24.21 -7.79 -21.74
N TYR A 234 -23.19 -7.05 -22.17
CA TYR A 234 -23.24 -5.59 -22.23
C TYR A 234 -24.18 -5.10 -23.30
#